data_ec0aeb4d5dbfe63cef44ba1d8514a5b9
#
_entry.id   ec0aeb4d5dbfe63cef44ba1d8514a5b9
#
_cell.length_a   1.000
_cell.length_b   1.000
_cell.length_c   1.000
_cell.angle_alpha   90.00
_cell.angle_beta   90.00
_cell.angle_gamma   90.00
#
_symmetry.space_group_name_H-M   'P 1'
#
loop_
_entity.id
_entity.type
_entity.pdbx_description
1 polymer ?
#
loop_
_entity_poly.entity_id
_entity_poly.type
_entity_poly.pdbx_seq_one_letter_code
_entity_poly.pdbx_strand_id
1 'polypeptide(L)'
;MMCAWKQLLSVLPPRLRPEVDRLGKNALQELRLRLGMPPELVLSGESRWLGCCVSREDLNYCINAASRYSPWAAATTAQGYLTAPGGHRIGLCGEVVCKDGVVTGIREISSLCIRVARDFPGIARRAADAPGSILILGAPGWGKTTLLRDLIRQIGEKQCISVVDERGELFPEGLERGKKTDVLTGCPKSPGIDMVLRTMGPDCIAVDEITAEADARALLRAANCGVRLLATAHGTSAADLRRRSVYRPLAESGVFQTLLILRQDKSFRAERAAL
;
A
#
# COMPACT_ATOMS: atom_id res chain seq x y z
N MET A 1 -11.59 12.31 -3.80
CA MET A 1 -11.06 11.47 -2.70
C MET A 1 -12.12 10.47 -2.31
N MET A 2 -11.79 9.20 -2.34
CA MET A 2 -12.66 8.11 -1.86
C MET A 2 -12.05 7.50 -0.59
N CYS A 3 -12.89 6.97 0.28
CA CYS A 3 -12.49 6.26 1.49
C CYS A 3 -13.48 5.13 1.71
N ALA A 4 -12.99 3.95 2.02
CA ALA A 4 -13.82 2.79 2.38
C ALA A 4 -14.38 2.98 3.82
N TRP A 5 -15.17 4.05 4.01
CA TRP A 5 -15.61 4.52 5.31
C TRP A 5 -16.48 3.51 6.06
N LYS A 6 -17.40 2.84 5.34
CA LYS A 6 -18.25 1.81 5.93
C LYS A 6 -17.43 0.63 6.45
N GLN A 7 -16.37 0.26 5.72
CA GLN A 7 -15.44 -0.80 6.13
C GLN A 7 -14.64 -0.37 7.37
N LEU A 8 -14.19 0.90 7.45
CA LEU A 8 -13.57 1.43 8.65
C LEU A 8 -14.50 1.31 9.85
N LEU A 9 -15.74 1.79 9.71
CA LEU A 9 -16.71 1.73 10.79
C LEU A 9 -17.02 0.28 11.22
N SER A 10 -17.04 -0.68 10.27
CA SER A 10 -17.31 -2.08 10.62
C SER A 10 -16.20 -2.72 11.48
N VAL A 11 -14.98 -2.21 11.39
CA VAL A 11 -13.84 -2.65 12.20
C VAL A 11 -13.92 -2.12 13.65
N LEU A 12 -14.64 -1.02 13.85
CA LEU A 12 -14.75 -0.39 15.16
C LEU A 12 -15.85 -1.04 16.03
N PRO A 13 -15.66 -1.08 17.35
CA PRO A 13 -16.73 -1.47 18.27
C PRO A 13 -18.00 -0.63 18.05
N PRO A 14 -19.19 -1.23 18.12
CA PRO A 14 -20.45 -0.52 17.85
C PRO A 14 -20.61 0.79 18.62
N ARG A 15 -20.14 0.83 19.87
CA ARG A 15 -20.22 2.01 20.73
C ARG A 15 -19.37 3.21 20.27
N LEU A 16 -18.28 2.97 19.53
CA LEU A 16 -17.41 4.03 19.01
C LEU A 16 -17.85 4.56 17.65
N ARG A 17 -18.62 3.78 16.88
CA ARG A 17 -19.02 4.13 15.52
C ARG A 17 -19.74 5.47 15.38
N PRO A 18 -20.75 5.79 16.22
CA PRO A 18 -21.52 7.03 16.03
C PRO A 18 -20.66 8.29 16.16
N GLU A 19 -19.71 8.30 17.10
CA GLU A 19 -18.83 9.44 17.32
C GLU A 19 -17.81 9.60 16.20
N VAL A 20 -17.23 8.48 15.72
CA VAL A 20 -16.31 8.47 14.60
C VAL A 20 -17.02 8.85 13.31
N ASP A 21 -18.24 8.33 13.07
CA ASP A 21 -19.02 8.60 11.87
C ASP A 21 -19.43 10.08 11.76
N ARG A 22 -19.72 10.72 12.90
CA ARG A 22 -20.04 12.16 12.95
C ARG A 22 -18.93 13.06 12.44
N LEU A 23 -17.66 12.65 12.56
CA LEU A 23 -16.52 13.39 12.00
C LEU A 23 -16.47 13.33 10.47
N GLY A 24 -16.97 12.25 9.90
CA GLY A 24 -16.99 12.02 8.47
C GLY A 24 -15.65 11.61 7.87
N LYS A 25 -15.74 11.00 6.69
CA LYS A 25 -14.63 10.35 5.97
C LYS A 25 -13.45 11.25 5.59
N ASN A 26 -13.62 12.56 5.60
CA ASN A 26 -12.62 13.50 5.11
C ASN A 26 -11.68 14.01 6.22
N ALA A 27 -12.14 14.03 7.47
CA ALA A 27 -11.42 14.63 8.58
C ALA A 27 -10.42 13.65 9.26
N LEU A 28 -10.87 12.44 9.57
CA LEU A 28 -10.10 11.47 10.36
C LEU A 28 -8.90 10.92 9.58
N GLN A 29 -7.69 11.06 10.11
CA GLN A 29 -6.45 10.48 9.57
C GLN A 29 -6.08 9.18 10.28
N GLU A 30 -6.09 9.20 11.62
CA GLU A 30 -5.79 8.04 12.45
C GLU A 30 -6.78 7.98 13.62
N LEU A 31 -7.07 6.76 14.08
CA LEU A 31 -7.72 6.49 15.34
C LEU A 31 -6.77 5.67 16.21
N ARG A 32 -6.44 6.18 17.38
CA ARG A 32 -5.56 5.51 18.32
C ARG A 32 -6.34 5.04 19.55
N LEU A 33 -6.30 3.74 19.77
CA LEU A 33 -6.94 3.07 20.89
C LEU A 33 -5.86 2.55 21.82
N ARG A 34 -5.85 3.04 23.08
CA ARG A 34 -4.91 2.60 24.12
C ARG A 34 -5.74 2.10 25.31
N LEU A 35 -5.43 0.93 25.80
CA LEU A 35 -6.15 0.29 26.91
C LEU A 35 -6.22 1.24 28.12
N GLY A 36 -7.44 1.46 28.65
CA GLY A 36 -7.69 2.32 29.80
C GLY A 36 -7.67 3.83 29.51
N MET A 37 -7.36 4.24 28.27
CA MET A 37 -7.33 5.65 27.87
C MET A 37 -8.49 5.99 26.94
N PRO A 38 -8.92 7.27 26.85
CA PRO A 38 -9.87 7.69 25.83
C PRO A 38 -9.35 7.44 24.41
N PRO A 39 -10.21 7.07 23.43
CA PRO A 39 -9.84 7.02 22.01
C PRO A 39 -9.36 8.39 21.52
N GLU A 40 -8.23 8.42 20.83
CA GLU A 40 -7.65 9.61 20.20
C GLU A 40 -7.97 9.62 18.70
N LEU A 41 -8.64 10.66 18.24
CA LEU A 41 -8.99 10.93 16.87
C LEU A 41 -7.99 11.95 16.31
N VAL A 42 -7.07 11.49 15.47
CA VAL A 42 -6.06 12.35 14.84
C VAL A 42 -6.62 12.92 13.55
N LEU A 43 -6.74 14.24 13.49
CA LEU A 43 -7.23 15.01 12.36
C LEU A 43 -6.07 15.77 11.71
N SER A 44 -6.35 16.54 10.65
CA SER A 44 -5.32 17.38 10.04
C SER A 44 -5.01 18.57 10.94
N GLY A 45 -3.90 18.47 11.69
CA GLY A 45 -3.41 19.54 12.56
C GLY A 45 -3.91 19.54 14.00
N GLU A 46 -4.82 18.64 14.39
CA GLU A 46 -5.32 18.53 15.76
C GLU A 46 -5.63 17.09 16.15
N SER A 47 -5.68 16.82 17.46
CA SER A 47 -6.23 15.57 18.00
C SER A 47 -7.45 15.86 18.84
N ARG A 48 -8.47 14.98 18.80
CA ARG A 48 -9.67 14.99 19.65
C ARG A 48 -9.77 13.69 20.41
N TRP A 49 -10.34 13.77 21.60
CA TRP A 49 -10.50 12.63 22.49
C TRP A 49 -11.98 12.34 22.70
N LEU A 50 -12.35 11.05 22.72
CA LEU A 50 -13.71 10.66 23.05
C LEU A 50 -13.91 10.57 24.58
N GLY A 51 -15.15 10.71 25.04
CA GLY A 51 -15.48 10.72 26.47
C GLY A 51 -15.53 9.35 27.14
N CYS A 52 -15.07 8.28 26.50
CA CYS A 52 -15.09 6.91 27.03
C CYS A 52 -13.68 6.32 27.05
N CYS A 53 -13.39 5.37 27.94
CA CYS A 53 -12.13 4.66 27.96
C CYS A 53 -12.19 3.40 27.08
N VAL A 54 -11.06 3.07 26.45
CA VAL A 54 -10.88 1.85 25.66
C VAL A 54 -10.78 0.65 26.57
N SER A 55 -11.59 -0.35 26.35
CA SER A 55 -11.53 -1.63 27.03
C SER A 55 -10.73 -2.67 26.25
N ARG A 56 -10.40 -3.81 26.87
CA ARG A 56 -9.75 -4.93 26.20
C ARG A 56 -10.67 -5.55 25.14
N GLU A 57 -11.95 -5.57 25.38
CA GLU A 57 -12.97 -6.06 24.44
C GLU A 57 -13.00 -5.19 23.18
N ASP A 58 -12.79 -3.87 23.28
CA ASP A 58 -12.71 -2.99 22.12
C ASP A 58 -11.52 -3.31 21.24
N LEU A 59 -10.33 -3.51 21.85
CA LEU A 59 -9.12 -3.88 21.09
C LEU A 59 -9.32 -5.22 20.41
N ASN A 60 -9.83 -6.22 21.13
CA ASN A 60 -10.10 -7.55 20.57
C ASN A 60 -11.14 -7.49 19.44
N TYR A 61 -12.19 -6.68 19.61
CA TYR A 61 -13.18 -6.48 18.55
C TYR A 61 -12.53 -5.97 17.27
N CYS A 62 -11.71 -4.92 17.38
CA CYS A 62 -11.03 -4.34 16.21
C CYS A 62 -10.12 -5.36 15.50
N ILE A 63 -9.37 -6.14 16.27
CA ILE A 63 -8.45 -7.16 15.74
C ILE A 63 -9.23 -8.26 15.02
N ASN A 64 -10.27 -8.79 15.66
CA ASN A 64 -11.10 -9.86 15.10
C ASN A 64 -11.84 -9.41 13.85
N ALA A 65 -12.43 -8.21 13.87
CA ALA A 65 -13.12 -7.64 12.71
C ALA A 65 -12.14 -7.35 11.55
N ALA A 66 -10.92 -6.87 11.85
CA ALA A 66 -9.90 -6.62 10.84
C ALA A 66 -9.35 -7.90 10.22
N SER A 67 -9.11 -8.93 11.03
CA SER A 67 -8.59 -10.22 10.59
C SER A 67 -9.66 -11.13 9.99
N ARG A 68 -10.94 -10.76 10.07
CA ARG A 68 -12.10 -11.60 9.71
C ARG A 68 -12.05 -12.98 10.35
N TYR A 69 -11.55 -13.05 11.58
CA TYR A 69 -11.33 -14.31 12.29
C TYR A 69 -10.45 -15.31 11.53
N SER A 70 -9.61 -14.83 10.59
CA SER A 70 -8.74 -15.67 9.78
C SER A 70 -7.45 -16.05 10.51
N PRO A 71 -7.11 -17.34 10.60
CA PRO A 71 -5.83 -17.78 11.15
C PRO A 71 -4.60 -17.24 10.39
N TRP A 72 -4.76 -16.91 9.11
CA TRP A 72 -3.69 -16.38 8.24
C TRP A 72 -3.26 -14.95 8.62
N ALA A 73 -4.08 -14.22 9.37
CA ALA A 73 -3.70 -12.93 9.94
C ALA A 73 -2.55 -13.04 10.96
N ALA A 74 -2.27 -14.23 11.47
CA ALA A 74 -1.18 -14.46 12.41
C ALA A 74 0.20 -14.08 11.83
N ALA A 75 0.44 -14.27 10.53
CA ALA A 75 1.70 -13.93 9.88
C ALA A 75 1.97 -12.41 9.87
N THR A 76 0.93 -11.59 9.67
CA THR A 76 1.05 -10.13 9.70
C THR A 76 1.07 -9.59 11.13
N THR A 77 0.46 -10.30 12.08
CA THR A 77 0.53 -9.96 13.51
C THR A 77 1.96 -10.04 14.02
N ALA A 78 2.75 -10.99 13.55
CA ALA A 78 4.19 -11.07 13.84
C ALA A 78 4.98 -9.85 13.33
N GLN A 79 4.48 -9.19 12.28
CA GLN A 79 5.08 -7.95 11.73
C GLN A 79 4.56 -6.68 12.43
N GLY A 80 3.71 -6.79 13.43
CA GLY A 80 3.18 -5.67 14.21
C GLY A 80 2.06 -4.90 13.53
N TYR A 81 1.39 -5.44 12.52
CA TYR A 81 0.25 -4.79 11.88
C TYR A 81 -0.75 -5.78 11.27
N LEU A 82 -1.94 -5.25 10.97
CA LEU A 82 -2.99 -5.89 10.19
C LEU A 82 -3.47 -4.93 9.10
N THR A 83 -3.86 -5.47 7.95
CA THR A 83 -4.61 -4.71 6.94
C THR A 83 -6.08 -5.08 7.05
N ALA A 84 -6.90 -4.11 7.43
CA ALA A 84 -8.34 -4.26 7.55
C ALA A 84 -9.06 -4.06 6.19
N PRO A 85 -10.31 -4.52 6.05
CA PRO A 85 -11.15 -4.24 4.89
C PRO A 85 -11.14 -2.76 4.53
N GLY A 86 -11.06 -2.44 3.22
CA GLY A 86 -10.92 -1.07 2.74
C GLY A 86 -9.49 -0.53 2.77
N GLY A 87 -8.50 -1.36 3.10
CA GLY A 87 -7.08 -1.01 3.10
C GLY A 87 -6.62 -0.21 4.30
N HIS A 88 -7.45 -0.11 5.33
CA HIS A 88 -7.08 0.54 6.58
C HIS A 88 -5.97 -0.28 7.27
N ARG A 89 -4.88 0.39 7.64
CA ARG A 89 -3.77 -0.27 8.33
C ARG A 89 -3.90 -0.11 9.84
N ILE A 90 -3.81 -1.23 10.56
CA ILE A 90 -3.88 -1.27 12.01
C ILE A 90 -2.51 -1.69 12.54
N GLY A 91 -1.77 -0.75 13.11
CA GLY A 91 -0.56 -1.02 13.87
C GLY A 91 -0.92 -1.58 15.24
N LEU A 92 -0.16 -2.57 15.69
CA LEU A 92 -0.37 -3.30 16.94
C LEU A 92 0.79 -3.04 17.87
N CYS A 93 0.51 -2.74 19.15
CA CYS A 93 1.50 -2.71 20.22
C CYS A 93 1.01 -3.54 21.40
N GLY A 94 1.94 -4.27 22.00
CA GLY A 94 1.69 -5.15 23.12
C GLY A 94 2.96 -5.87 23.53
N GLU A 95 2.84 -7.00 24.20
CA GLU A 95 3.96 -7.84 24.58
C GLU A 95 4.41 -8.72 23.42
N VAL A 96 5.67 -8.56 23.01
CA VAL A 96 6.25 -9.31 21.89
C VAL A 96 6.62 -10.72 22.32
N VAL A 97 6.28 -11.71 21.49
CA VAL A 97 6.72 -13.10 21.64
C VAL A 97 7.90 -13.36 20.72
N CYS A 98 9.03 -13.71 21.28
CA CYS A 98 10.24 -14.07 20.54
C CYS A 98 10.55 -15.56 20.70
N LYS A 99 10.97 -16.20 19.60
CA LYS A 99 11.56 -17.53 19.58
C LYS A 99 12.88 -17.48 18.83
N ASP A 100 13.96 -17.93 19.46
CA ASP A 100 15.32 -17.94 18.89
C ASP A 100 15.77 -16.55 18.35
N GLY A 101 15.42 -15.46 19.07
CA GLY A 101 15.72 -14.10 18.68
C GLY A 101 14.83 -13.51 17.57
N VAL A 102 13.87 -14.28 17.06
CA VAL A 102 12.94 -13.85 16.01
C VAL A 102 11.57 -13.57 16.63
N VAL A 103 10.98 -12.41 16.28
CA VAL A 103 9.60 -12.08 16.65
C VAL A 103 8.63 -13.02 15.95
N THR A 104 7.85 -13.76 16.74
CA THR A 104 6.86 -14.73 16.23
C THR A 104 5.42 -14.24 16.40
N GLY A 105 5.20 -13.20 17.20
CA GLY A 105 3.88 -12.62 17.42
C GLY A 105 3.86 -11.53 18.47
N ILE A 106 2.68 -10.99 18.71
CA ILE A 106 2.38 -10.04 19.78
C ILE A 106 1.23 -10.60 20.58
N ARG A 107 1.41 -10.72 21.87
CA ARG A 107 0.36 -11.04 22.84
C ARG A 107 0.07 -9.81 23.71
N GLU A 108 -0.97 -9.88 24.54
CA GLU A 108 -1.34 -8.80 25.46
C GLU A 108 -1.37 -7.43 24.76
N ILE A 109 -2.08 -7.36 23.62
CA ILE A 109 -2.17 -6.11 22.85
C ILE A 109 -2.75 -5.02 23.74
N SER A 110 -1.99 -3.94 23.90
CA SER A 110 -2.31 -2.80 24.76
C SER A 110 -2.73 -1.56 23.98
N SER A 111 -2.40 -1.50 22.69
CA SER A 111 -2.81 -0.37 21.84
C SER A 111 -2.89 -0.71 20.37
N LEU A 112 -3.75 0.03 19.66
CA LEU A 112 -3.93 -0.01 18.21
C LEU A 112 -3.79 1.38 17.62
N CYS A 113 -3.18 1.48 16.43
CA CYS A 113 -3.17 2.67 15.61
C CYS A 113 -3.84 2.36 14.25
N ILE A 114 -5.08 2.78 14.08
CA ILE A 114 -5.86 2.55 12.87
C ILE A 114 -5.67 3.75 11.93
N ARG A 115 -4.94 3.56 10.83
CA ARG A 115 -4.73 4.56 9.79
C ARG A 115 -5.79 4.45 8.72
N VAL A 116 -6.45 5.58 8.45
CA VAL A 116 -7.54 5.64 7.48
C VAL A 116 -6.96 5.65 6.07
N ALA A 117 -7.17 4.56 5.33
CA ALA A 117 -6.80 4.49 3.92
C ALA A 117 -7.68 5.44 3.09
N ARG A 118 -7.04 6.13 2.14
CA ARG A 118 -7.69 7.03 1.20
C ARG A 118 -7.31 6.67 -0.21
N ASP A 119 -8.24 6.81 -1.11
CA ASP A 119 -8.05 6.60 -2.54
C ASP A 119 -8.38 7.88 -3.32
N PHE A 120 -7.66 8.09 -4.41
CA PHE A 120 -7.74 9.30 -5.21
C PHE A 120 -7.88 8.96 -6.69
N PRO A 121 -9.06 8.44 -7.12
CA PRO A 121 -9.28 8.13 -8.53
C PRO A 121 -9.09 9.36 -9.42
N GLY A 122 -8.40 9.17 -10.54
CA GLY A 122 -8.18 10.20 -11.56
C GLY A 122 -6.92 11.04 -11.38
N ILE A 123 -6.13 10.84 -10.32
CA ILE A 123 -4.88 11.60 -10.14
C ILE A 123 -3.81 11.24 -11.17
N ALA A 124 -3.83 10.01 -11.69
CA ALA A 124 -2.90 9.52 -12.70
C ALA A 124 -3.36 9.78 -14.14
N ARG A 125 -4.55 10.39 -14.37
CA ARG A 125 -5.12 10.56 -15.72
C ARG A 125 -4.15 11.16 -16.73
N ARG A 126 -3.34 12.14 -16.33
CA ARG A 126 -2.34 12.79 -17.20
C ARG A 126 -1.14 11.89 -17.53
N ALA A 127 -0.90 10.85 -16.74
CA ALA A 127 0.22 9.94 -16.89
C ALA A 127 -0.18 8.60 -17.53
N ALA A 128 -1.47 8.29 -17.60
CA ALA A 128 -1.96 6.99 -18.09
C ALA A 128 -1.59 6.73 -19.56
N ASP A 129 -1.53 7.79 -20.37
CA ASP A 129 -1.16 7.70 -21.79
C ASP A 129 0.34 7.90 -22.03
N ALA A 130 1.16 7.96 -20.98
CA ALA A 130 2.61 8.07 -21.11
C ALA A 130 3.20 6.84 -21.82
N PRO A 131 4.18 7.02 -22.73
CA PRO A 131 4.70 5.92 -23.52
C PRO A 131 5.60 4.99 -22.69
N GLY A 132 5.59 3.71 -23.06
CA GLY A 132 6.49 2.69 -22.53
C GLY A 132 6.28 2.37 -21.05
N SER A 133 7.31 1.78 -20.45
CA SER A 133 7.32 1.47 -19.04
C SER A 133 7.50 2.72 -18.17
N ILE A 134 6.84 2.75 -17.02
CA ILE A 134 6.77 3.93 -16.15
C ILE A 134 7.38 3.59 -14.78
N LEU A 135 8.31 4.42 -14.32
CA LEU A 135 8.85 4.38 -12.98
C LEU A 135 8.44 5.63 -12.19
N ILE A 136 7.80 5.41 -11.05
CA ILE A 136 7.37 6.48 -10.14
C ILE A 136 8.44 6.67 -9.06
N LEU A 137 8.99 7.87 -8.96
CA LEU A 137 10.00 8.26 -7.98
C LEU A 137 9.44 9.20 -6.93
N GLY A 138 9.92 9.09 -5.71
CA GLY A 138 9.57 10.02 -4.63
C GLY A 138 10.06 9.52 -3.28
N ALA A 139 10.14 10.43 -2.30
CA ALA A 139 10.45 10.08 -0.93
C ALA A 139 9.31 9.28 -0.25
N PRO A 140 9.55 8.64 0.90
CA PRO A 140 8.49 8.02 1.70
C PRO A 140 7.35 9.00 2.00
N GLY A 141 6.10 8.51 1.92
CA GLY A 141 4.92 9.34 2.21
C GLY A 141 4.50 10.34 1.12
N TRP A 142 5.23 10.46 0.01
CA TRP A 142 4.88 11.40 -1.07
C TRP A 142 3.75 10.91 -1.98
N GLY A 143 3.26 9.68 -1.80
CA GLY A 143 2.08 9.18 -2.50
C GLY A 143 2.38 8.30 -3.71
N LYS A 144 3.57 7.69 -3.81
CA LYS A 144 3.96 6.77 -4.89
C LYS A 144 2.96 5.64 -5.10
N THR A 145 2.64 4.90 -4.04
CA THR A 145 1.65 3.81 -4.05
C THR A 145 0.27 4.29 -4.50
N THR A 146 -0.14 5.49 -4.07
CA THR A 146 -1.43 6.07 -4.45
C THR A 146 -1.47 6.43 -5.93
N LEU A 147 -0.39 7.00 -6.47
CA LEU A 147 -0.28 7.32 -7.89
C LEU A 147 -0.21 6.04 -8.74
N LEU A 148 0.58 5.04 -8.30
CA LEU A 148 0.68 3.73 -8.97
C LEU A 148 -0.68 3.04 -9.02
N ARG A 149 -1.42 3.01 -7.92
CA ARG A 149 -2.76 2.42 -7.84
C ARG A 149 -3.70 3.01 -8.89
N ASP A 150 -3.74 4.33 -8.99
CA ASP A 150 -4.63 4.99 -9.96
C ASP A 150 -4.13 4.81 -11.40
N LEU A 151 -2.81 4.77 -11.61
CA LEU A 151 -2.23 4.47 -12.92
C LEU A 151 -2.62 3.06 -13.39
N ILE A 152 -2.52 2.06 -12.51
CA ILE A 152 -2.98 0.69 -12.77
C ILE A 152 -4.47 0.68 -13.11
N ARG A 153 -5.30 1.40 -12.35
CA ARG A 153 -6.73 1.51 -12.59
C ARG A 153 -7.02 2.07 -13.99
N GLN A 154 -6.37 3.17 -14.38
CA GLN A 154 -6.60 3.81 -15.68
C GLN A 154 -6.16 2.90 -16.85
N ILE A 155 -4.97 2.32 -16.76
CA ILE A 155 -4.41 1.46 -17.81
C ILE A 155 -5.17 0.13 -17.87
N GLY A 156 -5.53 -0.44 -16.71
CA GLY A 156 -6.23 -1.71 -16.58
C GLY A 156 -7.67 -1.71 -17.10
N GLU A 157 -8.21 -0.58 -17.54
CA GLU A 157 -9.45 -0.55 -18.33
C GLU A 157 -9.24 -1.06 -19.77
N LYS A 158 -8.02 -0.94 -20.30
CA LYS A 158 -7.70 -1.23 -21.71
C LYS A 158 -6.73 -2.42 -21.88
N GLN A 159 -5.75 -2.56 -21.02
CA GLN A 159 -4.66 -3.53 -21.10
C GLN A 159 -4.72 -4.54 -19.95
N CYS A 160 -4.27 -5.77 -20.19
CA CYS A 160 -4.15 -6.80 -19.15
C CYS A 160 -2.97 -6.46 -18.24
N ILE A 161 -3.25 -6.19 -16.97
CA ILE A 161 -2.22 -5.88 -15.97
C ILE A 161 -2.19 -6.96 -14.92
N SER A 162 -1.00 -7.53 -14.68
CA SER A 162 -0.75 -8.34 -13.49
C SER A 162 -0.02 -7.52 -12.44
N VAL A 163 -0.62 -7.38 -11.28
CA VAL A 163 -0.07 -6.66 -10.12
C VAL A 163 0.54 -7.67 -9.17
N VAL A 164 1.81 -7.46 -8.78
CA VAL A 164 2.44 -8.22 -7.70
C VAL A 164 2.51 -7.33 -6.46
N ASP A 165 1.58 -7.57 -5.55
CA ASP A 165 1.35 -6.77 -4.34
C ASP A 165 1.78 -7.57 -3.10
N GLU A 166 3.07 -7.55 -2.79
CA GLU A 166 3.66 -8.31 -1.70
C GLU A 166 3.00 -8.04 -0.34
N ARG A 167 2.56 -6.80 -0.11
CA ARG A 167 2.01 -6.35 1.18
C ARG A 167 0.49 -6.22 1.20
N GLY A 168 -0.20 -6.40 0.06
CA GLY A 168 -1.64 -6.17 -0.06
C GLY A 168 -2.04 -4.70 0.11
N GLU A 169 -1.16 -3.76 -0.25
CA GLU A 169 -1.38 -2.32 -0.05
C GLU A 169 -1.92 -1.62 -1.30
N LEU A 170 -1.73 -2.21 -2.49
CA LEU A 170 -2.20 -1.61 -3.75
C LEU A 170 -3.71 -1.71 -3.91
N PHE A 171 -4.25 -2.93 -3.82
CA PHE A 171 -5.68 -3.16 -4.00
C PHE A 171 -6.27 -3.98 -2.85
N PRO A 172 -6.25 -3.45 -1.61
CA PRO A 172 -6.99 -4.05 -0.53
C PRO A 172 -8.48 -4.10 -0.88
N GLU A 173 -9.21 -5.02 -0.26
CA GLU A 173 -10.61 -5.21 -0.53
C GLU A 173 -11.44 -3.92 -0.36
N GLY A 174 -12.32 -3.67 -1.34
CA GLY A 174 -13.18 -2.46 -1.38
C GLY A 174 -12.58 -1.30 -2.17
N LEU A 175 -11.35 -1.43 -2.71
CA LEU A 175 -10.81 -0.48 -3.68
C LEU A 175 -11.03 -0.98 -5.11
N GLU A 176 -11.50 -0.07 -5.96
CA GLU A 176 -11.73 -0.38 -7.37
C GLU A 176 -10.39 -0.52 -8.12
N ARG A 177 -10.37 -1.46 -9.05
CA ARG A 177 -9.27 -1.72 -9.99
C ARG A 177 -9.82 -1.71 -11.41
N GLY A 178 -8.95 -1.55 -12.40
CA GLY A 178 -9.33 -1.67 -13.81
C GLY A 178 -9.89 -3.07 -14.13
N LYS A 179 -10.79 -3.17 -15.11
CA LYS A 179 -11.49 -4.41 -15.46
C LYS A 179 -10.57 -5.56 -15.88
N LYS A 180 -9.40 -5.24 -16.43
CA LYS A 180 -8.38 -6.19 -16.90
C LYS A 180 -7.19 -6.26 -15.94
N THR A 181 -7.44 -6.15 -14.62
CA THR A 181 -6.38 -6.13 -13.60
C THR A 181 -6.48 -7.37 -12.71
N ASP A 182 -5.43 -8.19 -12.75
CA ASP A 182 -5.24 -9.34 -11.88
C ASP A 182 -4.25 -8.98 -10.76
N VAL A 183 -4.52 -9.39 -9.54
CA VAL A 183 -3.69 -9.05 -8.37
C VAL A 183 -3.23 -10.31 -7.66
N LEU A 184 -1.92 -10.51 -7.60
CA LEU A 184 -1.24 -11.52 -6.79
C LEU A 184 -0.75 -10.88 -5.50
N THR A 185 -1.28 -11.31 -4.35
CA THR A 185 -0.95 -10.76 -3.03
C THR A 185 -0.17 -11.74 -2.16
N GLY A 186 0.64 -11.21 -1.23
CA GLY A 186 1.34 -12.03 -0.23
C GLY A 186 2.52 -12.84 -0.78
N CYS A 187 2.95 -12.56 -2.01
CA CYS A 187 4.10 -13.20 -2.65
C CYS A 187 5.25 -12.20 -2.76
N PRO A 188 6.49 -12.57 -2.45
CA PRO A 188 7.66 -11.72 -2.72
C PRO A 188 7.73 -11.33 -4.19
N LYS A 189 8.19 -10.13 -4.51
CA LYS A 189 8.10 -9.55 -5.87
C LYS A 189 8.77 -10.40 -6.93
N SER A 190 10.03 -10.80 -6.72
CA SER A 190 10.79 -11.55 -7.74
C SER A 190 10.10 -12.86 -8.15
N PRO A 191 9.75 -13.81 -7.26
CA PRO A 191 9.01 -15.01 -7.66
C PRO A 191 7.58 -14.70 -8.15
N GLY A 192 6.93 -13.67 -7.62
CA GLY A 192 5.60 -13.26 -8.06
C GLY A 192 5.59 -12.76 -9.50
N ILE A 193 6.59 -11.95 -9.91
CA ILE A 193 6.78 -11.49 -11.28
C ILE A 193 6.96 -12.69 -12.23
N ASP A 194 7.84 -13.63 -11.88
CA ASP A 194 8.08 -14.84 -12.68
C ASP A 194 6.83 -15.74 -12.78
N MET A 195 6.01 -15.77 -11.72
CA MET A 195 4.74 -16.52 -11.71
C MET A 195 3.73 -15.90 -12.66
N VAL A 196 3.41 -14.60 -12.52
CA VAL A 196 2.40 -13.96 -13.38
C VAL A 196 2.84 -13.89 -14.84
N LEU A 197 4.13 -13.74 -15.10
CA LEU A 197 4.69 -13.76 -16.46
C LEU A 197 4.41 -15.09 -17.18
N ARG A 198 4.54 -16.22 -16.47
CA ARG A 198 4.32 -17.55 -17.05
C ARG A 198 2.85 -17.95 -17.16
N THR A 199 2.00 -17.45 -16.26
CA THR A 199 0.64 -17.98 -16.11
C THR A 199 -0.45 -17.05 -16.61
N MET A 200 -0.22 -15.73 -16.59
CA MET A 200 -1.26 -14.75 -16.88
C MET A 200 -1.12 -14.07 -18.24
N GLY A 201 0.07 -14.13 -18.86
CA GLY A 201 0.33 -13.48 -20.15
C GLY A 201 0.01 -11.98 -20.17
N PRO A 202 0.51 -11.17 -19.21
CA PRO A 202 0.12 -9.78 -19.08
C PRO A 202 0.73 -8.89 -20.16
N ASP A 203 -0.02 -7.86 -20.60
CA ASP A 203 0.53 -6.75 -21.38
C ASP A 203 1.43 -5.86 -20.50
N CYS A 204 1.13 -5.80 -19.19
CA CYS A 204 1.82 -4.98 -18.22
C CYS A 204 1.95 -5.67 -16.87
N ILE A 205 3.11 -5.53 -16.23
CA ILE A 205 3.33 -5.95 -14.84
C ILE A 205 3.52 -4.71 -13.96
N ALA A 206 2.81 -4.67 -12.83
CA ALA A 206 2.91 -3.59 -11.85
C ALA A 206 3.43 -4.10 -10.50
N VAL A 207 4.41 -3.37 -9.93
CA VAL A 207 4.96 -3.66 -8.59
C VAL A 207 5.11 -2.38 -7.78
N ASP A 208 4.81 -2.44 -6.49
CA ASP A 208 5.11 -1.34 -5.59
C ASP A 208 6.49 -1.55 -4.95
N GLU A 209 7.25 -0.48 -4.86
CA GLU A 209 8.52 -0.34 -4.16
C GLU A 209 9.58 -1.41 -4.49
N ILE A 210 10.38 -1.17 -5.53
CA ILE A 210 11.57 -1.98 -5.82
C ILE A 210 12.56 -1.83 -4.65
N THR A 211 12.86 -2.91 -3.94
CA THR A 211 13.70 -2.86 -2.72
C THR A 211 14.95 -3.71 -2.80
N ALA A 212 14.97 -4.72 -3.66
CA ALA A 212 16.06 -5.68 -3.77
C ALA A 212 16.58 -5.81 -5.21
N GLU A 213 17.83 -6.20 -5.36
CA GLU A 213 18.40 -6.50 -6.68
C GLU A 213 17.67 -7.65 -7.39
N ALA A 214 17.12 -8.60 -6.62
CA ALA A 214 16.31 -9.68 -7.19
C ALA A 214 15.04 -9.16 -7.89
N ASP A 215 14.41 -8.11 -7.31
CA ASP A 215 13.24 -7.44 -7.93
C ASP A 215 13.64 -6.79 -9.25
N ALA A 216 14.76 -6.05 -9.25
CA ALA A 216 15.28 -5.39 -10.45
C ALA A 216 15.56 -6.40 -11.57
N ARG A 217 16.21 -7.52 -11.24
CA ARG A 217 16.48 -8.61 -12.21
C ARG A 217 15.20 -9.26 -12.74
N ALA A 218 14.19 -9.45 -11.91
CA ALA A 218 12.91 -10.01 -12.35
C ALA A 218 12.17 -9.05 -13.30
N LEU A 219 12.16 -7.76 -13.01
CA LEU A 219 11.60 -6.75 -13.89
C LEU A 219 12.31 -6.68 -15.24
N LEU A 220 13.66 -6.78 -15.27
CA LEU A 220 14.43 -6.85 -16.51
C LEU A 220 14.05 -8.09 -17.34
N ARG A 221 13.89 -9.25 -16.71
CA ARG A 221 13.42 -10.45 -17.42
C ARG A 221 12.05 -10.23 -18.06
N ALA A 222 11.10 -9.66 -17.30
CA ALA A 222 9.76 -9.37 -17.81
C ALA A 222 9.78 -8.38 -18.98
N ALA A 223 10.60 -7.33 -18.89
CA ALA A 223 10.78 -6.37 -19.98
C ALA A 223 11.37 -7.01 -21.24
N ASN A 224 12.35 -7.91 -21.09
CA ASN A 224 12.94 -8.66 -22.21
C ASN A 224 11.94 -9.62 -22.89
N CYS A 225 10.86 -9.98 -22.20
CA CYS A 225 9.72 -10.70 -22.79
C CYS A 225 8.70 -9.77 -23.48
N GLY A 226 9.00 -8.47 -23.58
CA GLY A 226 8.11 -7.48 -24.20
C GLY A 226 7.01 -6.92 -23.31
N VAL A 227 7.03 -7.24 -22.02
CA VAL A 227 6.01 -6.78 -21.06
C VAL A 227 6.33 -5.36 -20.59
N ARG A 228 5.32 -4.48 -20.61
CA ARG A 228 5.39 -3.13 -20.06
C ARG A 228 5.47 -3.17 -18.53
N LEU A 229 6.24 -2.26 -17.93
CA LEU A 229 6.42 -2.21 -16.49
C LEU A 229 5.85 -0.94 -15.88
N LEU A 230 5.18 -1.08 -14.73
CA LEU A 230 4.78 0.00 -13.85
C LEU A 230 5.40 -0.27 -12.47
N ALA A 231 6.27 0.62 -11.99
CA ALA A 231 6.93 0.38 -10.72
C ALA A 231 7.10 1.67 -9.91
N THR A 232 7.34 1.53 -8.62
CA THR A 232 7.78 2.64 -7.77
C THR A 232 9.17 2.38 -7.20
N ALA A 233 9.90 3.45 -6.95
CA ALA A 233 11.21 3.40 -6.33
C ALA A 233 11.45 4.65 -5.46
N HIS A 234 12.33 4.51 -4.48
CA HIS A 234 12.80 5.66 -3.72
C HIS A 234 13.87 6.42 -4.51
N GLY A 235 13.63 7.69 -4.76
CA GLY A 235 14.56 8.55 -5.45
C GLY A 235 13.94 9.88 -5.81
N THR A 236 14.76 10.85 -6.19
CA THR A 236 14.34 12.20 -6.55
C THR A 236 14.70 12.59 -8.00
N SER A 237 15.49 11.75 -8.67
CA SER A 237 15.93 12.00 -10.05
C SER A 237 16.47 10.73 -10.71
N ALA A 238 16.63 10.75 -12.04
CA ALA A 238 17.33 9.70 -12.80
C ALA A 238 18.79 9.51 -12.32
N ALA A 239 19.48 10.58 -11.95
CA ALA A 239 20.84 10.51 -11.44
C ALA A 239 20.92 9.77 -10.08
N ASP A 240 19.90 9.92 -9.23
CA ASP A 240 19.82 9.21 -7.96
C ASP A 240 19.67 7.69 -8.17
N LEU A 241 18.90 7.26 -9.18
CA LEU A 241 18.76 5.85 -9.54
C LEU A 241 20.10 5.21 -9.94
N ARG A 242 20.92 5.90 -10.71
CA ARG A 242 22.24 5.40 -11.16
C ARG A 242 23.24 5.21 -10.01
N ARG A 243 23.09 5.98 -8.94
CA ARG A 243 23.97 5.90 -7.75
C ARG A 243 23.66 4.71 -6.85
N ARG A 244 22.42 4.18 -6.90
CA ARG A 244 21.97 3.10 -6.01
C ARG A 244 22.14 1.76 -6.69
N SER A 245 22.83 0.82 -6.05
CA SER A 245 23.13 -0.51 -6.61
C SER A 245 21.87 -1.26 -7.06
N VAL A 246 20.80 -1.19 -6.29
CA VAL A 246 19.52 -1.84 -6.60
C VAL A 246 18.91 -1.34 -7.91
N TYR A 247 19.01 -0.04 -8.21
CA TYR A 247 18.35 0.57 -9.38
C TYR A 247 19.25 0.72 -10.59
N ARG A 248 20.57 0.66 -10.40
CA ARG A 248 21.55 0.85 -11.48
C ARG A 248 21.29 -0.03 -12.70
N PRO A 249 21.03 -1.36 -12.56
CA PRO A 249 20.76 -2.21 -13.72
C PRO A 249 19.50 -1.77 -14.50
N LEU A 250 18.47 -1.29 -13.80
CA LEU A 250 17.25 -0.77 -14.43
C LEU A 250 17.50 0.57 -15.15
N ALA A 251 18.32 1.42 -14.56
CA ALA A 251 18.71 2.69 -15.15
C ALA A 251 19.57 2.49 -16.42
N GLU A 252 20.54 1.60 -16.39
CA GLU A 252 21.45 1.32 -17.51
C GLU A 252 20.77 0.58 -18.66
N SER A 253 19.74 -0.21 -18.37
CA SER A 253 19.00 -0.97 -19.40
C SER A 253 18.06 -0.12 -20.23
N GLY A 254 17.72 1.10 -19.80
CA GLY A 254 16.72 1.94 -20.45
C GLY A 254 15.30 1.36 -20.47
N VAL A 255 15.02 0.39 -19.60
CA VAL A 255 13.73 -0.33 -19.57
C VAL A 255 12.54 0.58 -19.23
N PHE A 256 12.75 1.63 -18.46
CA PHE A 256 11.74 2.65 -18.17
C PHE A 256 11.91 3.85 -19.11
N GLN A 257 10.91 4.15 -19.93
CA GLN A 257 10.91 5.28 -20.85
C GLN A 257 10.35 6.55 -20.22
N THR A 258 9.53 6.40 -19.19
CA THR A 258 8.89 7.53 -18.48
C THR A 258 9.20 7.48 -16.99
N LEU A 259 9.67 8.60 -16.45
CA LEU A 259 9.81 8.83 -15.00
C LEU A 259 8.73 9.78 -14.54
N LEU A 260 7.96 9.40 -13.51
CA LEU A 260 7.04 10.28 -12.80
C LEU A 260 7.68 10.66 -11.48
N ILE A 261 8.13 11.88 -11.34
CA ILE A 261 8.84 12.34 -10.15
C ILE A 261 7.87 13.12 -9.25
N LEU A 262 7.53 12.52 -8.11
CA LEU A 262 6.66 13.11 -7.10
C LEU A 262 7.40 14.18 -6.30
N ARG A 263 6.64 15.17 -5.82
CA ARG A 263 7.07 16.22 -4.90
C ARG A 263 6.38 16.06 -3.54
N GLN A 264 6.83 16.81 -2.57
CA GLN A 264 6.26 16.81 -1.22
C GLN A 264 4.78 17.24 -1.19
N ASP A 265 4.38 18.15 -2.07
CA ASP A 265 2.99 18.59 -2.26
C ASP A 265 2.11 17.57 -2.98
N LYS A 266 2.66 16.38 -3.27
CA LYS A 266 2.02 15.27 -4.00
C LYS A 266 1.72 15.55 -5.47
N SER A 267 2.19 16.66 -6.01
CA SER A 267 2.24 16.87 -7.45
C SER A 267 3.35 16.01 -8.08
N PHE A 268 3.25 15.73 -9.37
CA PHE A 268 4.31 15.04 -10.10
C PHE A 268 4.65 15.76 -11.41
N ARG A 269 5.87 15.56 -11.86
CA ARG A 269 6.31 15.89 -13.21
C ARG A 269 6.65 14.61 -13.96
N ALA A 270 6.32 14.58 -15.24
CA ALA A 270 6.73 13.51 -16.14
C ALA A 270 8.00 13.93 -16.88
N GLU A 271 8.99 13.05 -16.89
CA GLU A 271 10.24 13.23 -17.63
C GLU A 271 10.43 12.01 -18.54
N ARG A 272 10.93 12.25 -19.76
CA ARG A 272 11.43 11.15 -20.59
C ARG A 272 12.71 10.63 -19.95
N ALA A 273 12.78 9.35 -19.68
CA ALA A 273 14.00 8.78 -19.12
C ALA A 273 15.10 8.85 -20.19
N ALA A 274 15.97 9.83 -20.08
CA ALA A 274 17.27 9.84 -20.75
C ALA A 274 18.21 8.96 -19.91
N LEU A 275 18.00 7.64 -19.98
CA LEU A 275 18.78 6.64 -19.26
C LEU A 275 19.85 6.10 -20.16
#